data_e7adc45d8ee97b35b13981c27f54db38
#
_entry.id   e7adc45d8ee97b35b13981c27f54db38
#
_cell.length_a   1.000
_cell.length_b   1.000
_cell.length_c   1.000
_cell.angle_alpha   90.00
_cell.angle_beta   90.00
_cell.angle_gamma   90.00
#
_symmetry.space_group_name_H-M   'P 1'
#
loop_
_entity.id
_entity.type
_entity.pdbx_description
1 polymer ?
#
loop_
_entity_poly.entity_id
_entity_poly.type
_entity_poly.pdbx_seq_one_letter_code
_entity_poly.pdbx_strand_id
1 'polypeptide(L)' 'VIPEQTGLEVVTRVSDTTRFYYVMNFTDEEQVLPDSLAGKKDMINGKMTETGMKLKKWDVLLLEENL' A
#
# COMPACT_ATOMS: atom_id res chain seq x y z
N VAL A 1 5.18 8.21 9.87
CA VAL A 1 3.80 7.76 10.05
C VAL A 1 3.01 8.08 8.80
N ILE A 2 2.36 7.09 8.24
CA ILE A 2 1.50 7.28 7.08
C ILE A 2 0.15 7.79 7.56
N PRO A 3 -0.32 8.92 7.02
CA PRO A 3 -1.62 9.44 7.43
C PRO A 3 -2.71 8.40 7.17
N GLU A 4 -3.60 8.26 8.12
CA GLU A 4 -4.73 7.37 7.96
C GLU A 4 -5.69 7.96 6.93
N GLN A 5 -6.01 7.16 5.91
CA GLN A 5 -7.02 7.53 4.93
C GLN A 5 -8.31 6.79 5.23
N THR A 6 -9.42 7.48 5.03
CA THR A 6 -10.72 6.84 5.14
C THR A 6 -10.83 5.72 4.10
N GLY A 7 -11.08 4.51 4.58
CA GLY A 7 -11.32 3.37 3.71
C GLY A 7 -10.10 2.52 3.39
N LEU A 8 -8.91 2.94 3.76
CA LEU A 8 -7.71 2.12 3.58
C LEU A 8 -7.15 1.70 4.94
N GLU A 9 -6.82 0.43 5.06
CA GLU A 9 -6.05 -0.08 6.19
C GLU A 9 -4.60 -0.24 5.76
N VAL A 10 -3.70 0.34 6.54
CA VAL A 10 -2.26 0.24 6.27
C VAL A 10 -1.57 -0.29 7.53
N VAL A 11 -0.89 -1.42 7.39
CA VAL A 11 -0.12 -2.02 8.47
C VAL A 11 1.35 -2.06 8.04
N THR A 12 2.22 -1.54 8.90
CA THR A 12 3.66 -1.50 8.63
C THR A 12 4.37 -2.55 9.44
N ARG A 13 5.27 -3.31 8.79
CA ARG A 13 6.16 -4.27 9.43
C ARG A 13 7.58 -3.97 9.02
N VAL A 14 8.51 -4.06 9.97
CA VAL A 14 9.92 -3.80 9.72
C VAL A 14 10.74 -5.02 10.10
N SER A 15 11.56 -5.50 9.17
CA SER A 15 12.61 -6.49 9.43
C SER A 15 13.96 -5.78 9.49
N ASP A 16 15.06 -6.53 9.59
CA ASP A 16 16.40 -5.97 9.73
C ASP A 16 16.78 -5.04 8.56
N THR A 17 16.33 -5.36 7.36
CA THR A 17 16.76 -4.66 6.14
C THR A 17 15.60 -4.18 5.28
N THR A 18 14.37 -4.51 5.64
CA THR A 18 13.21 -4.28 4.76
C THR A 18 12.01 -3.82 5.57
N ARG A 19 11.28 -2.88 5.01
CA ARG A 19 10.00 -2.44 5.54
C ARG A 19 8.89 -2.91 4.61
N PHE A 20 7.84 -3.49 5.17
CA PHE A 20 6.68 -3.96 4.43
C PHE A 20 5.45 -3.15 4.80
N TYR A 21 4.64 -2.84 3.79
CA TYR A 21 3.36 -2.16 3.98
C TYR A 21 2.26 -3.05 3.44
N TYR A 22 1.33 -3.43 4.31
CA TYR A 22 0.11 -4.13 3.91
C TYR A 22 -0.98 -3.10 3.73
N VAL A 23 -1.49 -2.97 2.53
CA VAL A 23 -2.53 -1.99 2.21
C VAL A 23 -3.76 -2.73 1.71
N MET A 24 -4.91 -2.44 2.29
CA MET A 24 -6.16 -3.08 1.89
C MET A 24 -7.28 -2.04 1.83
N ASN A 25 -8.07 -2.11 0.75
CA ASN A 25 -9.29 -1.33 0.64
C ASN A 25 -10.47 -2.20 1.09
N PHE A 26 -11.03 -1.88 2.26
CA PHE A 26 -12.16 -2.62 2.82
C PHE A 26 -13.50 -1.91 2.62
N THR A 27 -13.53 -0.85 1.80
CA THR A 27 -14.75 -0.13 1.50
C THR A 27 -15.37 -0.57 0.19
N ASP A 28 -16.61 -0.16 -0.06
CA ASP A 28 -17.31 -0.43 -1.32
C ASP A 28 -16.87 0.53 -2.43
N GLU A 29 -16.09 1.53 -2.09
CA GLU A 29 -15.66 2.57 -3.02
C GLU A 29 -14.19 2.40 -3.38
N GLU A 30 -13.83 2.85 -4.58
CA GLU A 30 -12.46 2.89 -5.02
C GLU A 30 -11.70 3.94 -4.21
N GLN A 31 -10.51 3.57 -3.73
CA GLN A 31 -9.66 4.45 -2.93
C GLN A 31 -8.35 4.72 -3.66
N VAL A 32 -7.82 5.91 -3.48
CA VAL A 32 -6.55 6.31 -4.09
C VAL A 32 -5.40 6.00 -3.13
N LEU A 33 -4.35 5.37 -3.66
CA LEU A 33 -3.16 5.07 -2.87
C LEU A 33 -2.48 6.37 -2.43
N PRO A 34 -2.09 6.51 -1.15
CA PRO A 34 -1.34 7.68 -0.70
C PRO A 34 -0.01 7.83 -1.45
N ASP A 35 0.39 9.07 -1.71
CA ASP A 35 1.64 9.36 -2.39
C ASP A 35 2.85 8.77 -1.67
N SER A 36 2.81 8.70 -0.35
CA SER A 36 3.89 8.12 0.45
C SER A 36 4.13 6.64 0.16
N LEU A 37 3.16 5.96 -0.43
CA LEU A 37 3.25 4.54 -0.79
C LEU A 37 3.51 4.34 -2.29
N ALA A 38 3.64 5.40 -3.06
CA ALA A 38 3.98 5.31 -4.47
C ALA A 38 5.46 4.96 -4.67
N GLY A 39 5.77 4.31 -5.79
CA GLY A 39 7.14 3.96 -6.13
C GLY A 39 7.71 2.77 -5.36
N LYS A 40 6.86 1.99 -4.69
CA LYS A 40 7.28 0.80 -3.95
C LYS A 40 6.89 -0.46 -4.70
N LYS A 41 7.65 -1.53 -4.49
CA LYS A 41 7.38 -2.79 -5.16
C LYS A 41 6.22 -3.53 -4.49
N ASP A 42 5.22 -3.91 -5.28
CA ASP A 42 4.13 -4.76 -4.85
C ASP A 42 4.56 -6.22 -4.99
N MET A 43 4.71 -6.92 -3.87
CA MET A 43 5.16 -8.30 -3.84
C MET A 43 4.12 -9.28 -4.39
N ILE A 44 2.87 -8.89 -4.42
CA ILE A 44 1.78 -9.76 -4.91
C ILE A 44 1.77 -9.79 -6.43
N ASN A 45 1.83 -8.64 -7.06
CA ASN A 45 1.76 -8.51 -8.51
C ASN A 45 3.13 -8.37 -9.20
N GLY A 46 4.17 -8.11 -8.43
CA GLY A 46 5.51 -7.87 -8.96
C GLY A 46 5.67 -6.55 -9.70
N LYS A 47 4.77 -5.61 -9.48
CA LYS A 47 4.79 -4.30 -10.14
C LYS A 47 5.07 -3.19 -9.15
N MET A 48 5.58 -2.07 -9.66
CA MET A 48 5.79 -0.88 -8.86
C MET A 48 4.49 -0.10 -8.72
N THR A 49 4.25 0.47 -7.53
CA THR A 49 3.11 1.34 -7.31
C THR A 49 3.35 2.70 -7.93
N GLU A 50 2.27 3.37 -8.31
CA GLU A 50 2.32 4.68 -8.96
C GLU A 50 1.50 5.71 -8.20
N THR A 51 1.87 6.97 -8.34
CA THR A 51 1.08 8.08 -7.80
C THR A 51 -0.31 8.08 -8.41
N GLY A 52 -1.32 8.17 -7.56
CA GLY A 52 -2.71 8.16 -8.01
C GLY A 52 -3.27 6.78 -8.33
N MET A 53 -2.52 5.72 -8.01
CA MET A 53 -3.00 4.35 -8.20
C MET A 53 -4.27 4.13 -7.38
N LYS A 54 -5.26 3.48 -7.98
CA LYS A 54 -6.55 3.25 -7.35
C LYS A 54 -6.70 1.80 -6.92
N LEU A 55 -7.33 1.63 -5.76
CA LEU A 55 -7.62 0.32 -5.20
C LEU A 55 -9.13 0.12 -5.16
N LYS A 56 -9.58 -0.99 -5.73
CA LYS A 56 -10.99 -1.39 -5.69
C LYS A 56 -11.28 -2.12 -4.37
N LYS A 57 -12.54 -2.38 -4.10
CA LYS A 57 -12.96 -3.15 -2.93
C LYS A 57 -12.17 -4.45 -2.84
N TRP A 58 -11.61 -4.71 -1.67
CA TRP A 58 -10.82 -5.90 -1.35
C TRP A 58 -9.49 -6.02 -2.08
N ASP A 59 -9.06 -4.98 -2.79
CA ASP A 59 -7.71 -4.96 -3.33
C ASP A 59 -6.70 -4.89 -2.20
N VAL A 60 -5.69 -5.75 -2.27
CA VAL A 60 -4.63 -5.83 -1.26
C VAL A 60 -3.29 -5.62 -1.94
N LEU A 61 -2.46 -4.81 -1.33
CA LEU A 61 -1.08 -4.62 -1.76
C LEU A 61 -0.14 -5.04 -0.63
N LEU A 62 0.95 -5.68 -1.01
CA LEU A 62 2.06 -5.94 -0.10
C LEU A 62 3.28 -5.24 -0.67
N LEU A 63 3.60 -4.08 -0.11
CA LEU A 63 4.67 -3.22 -0.63
C LEU A 63 5.96 -3.46 0.14
N GLU A 64 7.08 -3.44 -0.57
CA GLU A 64 8.40 -3.63 0.00
C GLU A 64 9.24 -2.37 -0.20
N GLU A 65 9.94 -1.99 0.86
CA GLU A 65 10.87 -0.87 0.82
C GLU A 65 12.17 -1.29 1.50
N ASN A 66 13.28 -1.16 0.81
CA ASN A 66 14.59 -1.45 1.41
C ASN A 66 14.98 -0.33 2.36
N LEU A 67 15.45 -0.70 3.53
CA LEU A 67 15.94 0.26 4.52
C LEU A 67 17.36 0.71 4.24
#